data_062f01cbb1d66b21dd1587314654da02
#
_entry.id   062f01cbb1d66b21dd1587314654da02
#
_cell.length_a   1.000
_cell.length_b   1.000
_cell.length_c   1.000
_cell.angle_alpha   90.00
_cell.angle_beta   90.00
_cell.angle_gamma   90.00
#
_symmetry.space_group_name_H-M   'P 1'
#
loop_
_entity.id
_entity.type
_entity.pdbx_description
1 polymer ?
#
loop_
_entity_poly.entity_id
_entity_poly.type
_entity_poly.pdbx_seq_one_letter_code
_entity_poly.pdbx_strand_id
1 'polypeptide(L)'
;MMSKNYTLPEGLTGLVIVASTRAARGIYRDESGPVAVDWLRSRGFETPEAVVVADADFGPYFDGLVAAGNLPTFILTSGGTGLNTDDMTVETVRAHLDKEVPGMMHAFWAQGLTNTPAAVLSRGVAGVIGRSFIMTLPGSKGGVKDGCTVLDPLVTHICRQMEDYHDH
;
A
#
# COMPACT_ATOMS: atom_id res chain seq x y z
N MET A 1 -24.09 -3.32 -9.91
CA MET A 1 -25.04 -2.37 -9.31
C MET A 1 -24.47 -1.85 -7.98
N MET A 2 -23.71 -0.76 -8.04
CA MET A 2 -23.20 -0.12 -6.84
C MET A 2 -24.30 0.82 -6.32
N SER A 3 -25.19 0.34 -5.49
CA SER A 3 -26.17 1.19 -4.85
C SER A 3 -26.00 1.12 -3.34
N LYS A 4 -25.98 2.25 -2.80
CA LYS A 4 -26.12 2.76 -1.44
C LYS A 4 -24.83 3.39 -0.93
N ASN A 5 -24.99 4.62 -0.48
CA ASN A 5 -24.02 5.48 0.18
C ASN A 5 -23.41 4.77 1.41
N TYR A 6 -22.42 3.93 1.18
CA TYR A 6 -21.65 3.37 2.27
C TYR A 6 -20.56 4.37 2.64
N THR A 7 -20.72 4.98 3.78
CA THR A 7 -19.64 5.71 4.42
C THR A 7 -18.70 4.70 5.06
N LEU A 8 -17.41 4.98 5.01
CA LEU A 8 -16.42 4.23 5.78
C LEU A 8 -16.76 4.33 7.27
N PRO A 9 -16.58 3.23 8.04
CA PRO A 9 -16.69 3.31 9.50
C PRO A 9 -15.75 4.37 10.06
N GLU A 10 -16.13 4.98 11.18
CA GLU A 10 -15.25 5.88 11.91
C GLU A 10 -14.09 5.12 12.58
N GLY A 11 -12.95 5.78 12.77
CA GLY A 11 -11.82 5.23 13.52
C GLY A 11 -10.93 4.24 12.73
N LEU A 12 -11.10 4.16 11.41
CA LEU A 12 -10.18 3.38 10.58
C LEU A 12 -8.80 4.04 10.51
N THR A 13 -7.76 3.23 10.62
CA THR A 13 -6.37 3.68 10.64
C THR A 13 -5.64 3.30 9.35
N GLY A 14 -4.73 4.16 8.92
CA GLY A 14 -3.87 3.93 7.76
C GLY A 14 -2.40 4.06 8.13
N LEU A 15 -1.54 3.44 7.34
CA LEU A 15 -0.09 3.55 7.46
C LEU A 15 0.55 3.58 6.09
N VAL A 16 1.52 4.46 5.92
CA VAL A 16 2.39 4.50 4.74
C VAL A 16 3.83 4.22 5.15
N ILE A 17 4.47 3.27 4.48
CA ILE A 17 5.87 2.92 4.70
C ILE A 17 6.63 3.14 3.39
N VAL A 18 7.66 3.95 3.44
CA VAL A 18 8.54 4.23 2.29
C VAL A 18 9.84 3.47 2.48
N ALA A 19 10.12 2.53 1.58
CA ALA A 19 11.39 1.83 1.49
C ALA A 19 12.30 2.60 0.53
N SER A 20 13.25 3.36 1.07
CA SER A 20 14.21 4.12 0.29
C SER A 20 15.44 4.47 1.12
N THR A 21 16.54 3.85 0.79
CA THR A 21 17.84 4.12 1.45
C THR A 21 18.28 5.57 1.26
N ARG A 22 18.06 6.15 0.09
CA ARG A 22 18.43 7.55 -0.20
C ARG A 22 17.58 8.54 0.59
N ALA A 23 16.28 8.29 0.70
CA ALA A 23 15.40 9.15 1.49
C ALA A 23 15.68 9.00 2.99
N ALA A 24 15.89 7.78 3.48
CA ALA A 24 16.23 7.52 4.88
C ALA A 24 17.54 8.19 5.32
N ARG A 25 18.51 8.32 4.39
CA ARG A 25 19.77 9.03 4.62
C ARG A 25 19.71 10.54 4.36
N GLY A 26 18.55 11.08 4.04
CA GLY A 26 18.38 12.49 3.75
C GLY A 26 19.04 12.98 2.46
N ILE A 27 19.40 12.06 1.52
CA ILE A 27 20.02 12.40 0.24
C ILE A 27 19.03 13.10 -0.68
N TYR A 28 17.76 12.73 -0.60
CA TYR A 28 16.66 13.45 -1.25
C TYR A 28 15.40 13.41 -0.36
N ARG A 29 14.48 14.32 -0.64
CA ARG A 29 13.19 14.37 0.05
C ARG A 29 12.24 13.36 -0.59
N ASP A 30 11.62 12.51 0.23
CA ASP A 30 10.55 11.64 -0.24
C ASP A 30 9.34 12.47 -0.69
N GLU A 31 8.88 12.22 -1.90
CA GLU A 31 7.68 12.84 -2.47
C GLU A 31 6.52 11.85 -2.63
N SER A 32 6.79 10.57 -2.56
CA SER A 32 5.80 9.50 -2.78
C SER A 32 4.95 9.24 -1.55
N GLY A 33 5.57 9.19 -0.38
CA GLY A 33 4.88 8.97 0.90
C GLY A 33 3.79 9.98 1.19
N PRO A 34 4.05 11.30 1.08
CA PRO A 34 3.02 12.32 1.26
C PRO A 34 1.79 12.14 0.36
N VAL A 35 1.97 11.70 -0.89
CA VAL A 35 0.84 11.44 -1.81
C VAL A 35 -0.06 10.33 -1.26
N ALA A 36 0.52 9.24 -0.78
CA ALA A 36 -0.23 8.13 -0.20
C ALA A 36 -0.92 8.53 1.12
N VAL A 37 -0.21 9.27 1.99
CA VAL A 37 -0.76 9.77 3.26
C VAL A 37 -1.96 10.69 3.01
N ASP A 38 -1.82 11.66 2.11
CA ASP A 38 -2.89 12.60 1.79
C ASP A 38 -4.11 11.89 1.21
N TRP A 39 -3.88 10.87 0.35
CA TRP A 39 -4.97 10.07 -0.19
C TRP A 39 -5.70 9.30 0.92
N LEU A 40 -5.00 8.60 1.82
CA LEU A 40 -5.61 7.89 2.94
C LEU A 40 -6.42 8.83 3.82
N ARG A 41 -5.85 9.98 4.19
CA ARG A 41 -6.55 11.01 4.99
C ARG A 41 -7.80 11.53 4.28
N SER A 42 -7.73 11.74 2.97
CA SER A 42 -8.88 12.18 2.17
C SER A 42 -10.01 11.15 2.12
N ARG A 43 -9.70 9.87 2.37
CA ARG A 43 -10.65 8.77 2.47
C ARG A 43 -11.15 8.51 3.89
N GLY A 44 -10.71 9.28 4.87
CA GLY A 44 -11.19 9.19 6.25
C GLY A 44 -10.34 8.31 7.17
N PHE A 45 -9.16 7.85 6.73
CA PHE A 45 -8.25 7.10 7.59
C PHE A 45 -7.42 8.04 8.48
N GLU A 46 -7.38 7.74 9.76
CA GLU A 46 -6.40 8.34 10.66
C GLU A 46 -5.00 7.82 10.30
N THR A 47 -4.21 8.67 9.69
CA THR A 47 -2.92 8.28 9.09
C THR A 47 -1.82 9.24 9.57
N PRO A 48 -0.77 8.74 10.22
CA PRO A 48 0.40 9.52 10.55
C PRO A 48 1.21 9.86 9.30
N GLU A 49 2.24 10.69 9.45
CA GLU A 49 3.22 10.89 8.40
C GLU A 49 3.87 9.56 7.99
N ALA A 50 4.30 9.46 6.73
CA ALA A 50 4.93 8.25 6.23
C ALA A 50 6.19 7.90 7.03
N VAL A 51 6.33 6.62 7.36
CA VAL A 51 7.56 6.10 7.95
C VAL A 51 8.54 5.80 6.82
N VAL A 52 9.71 6.43 6.85
CA VAL A 52 10.77 6.22 5.85
C VAL A 52 11.85 5.33 6.44
N VAL A 53 12.09 4.19 5.82
CA VAL A 53 13.13 3.23 6.23
C VAL A 53 14.08 2.96 5.06
N ALA A 54 15.33 2.64 5.37
CA ALA A 54 16.26 2.15 4.35
C ALA A 54 15.79 0.78 3.81
N ASP A 55 16.12 0.46 2.57
CA ASP A 55 15.69 -0.79 1.95
C ASP A 55 16.09 -2.02 2.78
N ALA A 56 17.30 -2.02 3.35
CA ALA A 56 17.78 -3.10 4.22
C ALA A 56 17.00 -3.23 5.54
N ASP A 57 16.36 -2.17 6.01
CA ASP A 57 15.64 -2.12 7.28
C ASP A 57 14.15 -2.43 7.12
N PHE A 58 13.63 -2.45 5.88
CA PHE A 58 12.21 -2.67 5.62
C PHE A 58 11.74 -4.02 6.17
N GLY A 59 12.49 -5.10 5.90
CA GLY A 59 12.15 -6.44 6.38
C GLY A 59 11.99 -6.50 7.88
N PRO A 60 13.04 -6.20 8.68
CA PRO A 60 12.95 -6.20 10.14
C PRO A 60 11.85 -5.27 10.69
N TYR A 61 11.67 -4.10 10.09
CA TYR A 61 10.63 -3.16 10.50
C TYR A 61 9.23 -3.74 10.28
N PHE A 62 8.96 -4.28 9.09
CA PHE A 62 7.66 -4.84 8.75
C PHE A 62 7.34 -6.11 9.54
N ASP A 63 8.32 -7.00 9.71
CA ASP A 63 8.19 -8.19 10.56
C ASP A 63 7.82 -7.82 11.99
N GLY A 64 8.43 -6.77 12.52
CA GLY A 64 8.11 -6.25 13.86
C GLY A 64 6.68 -5.70 13.96
N LEU A 65 6.19 -5.01 12.93
CA LEU A 65 4.81 -4.54 12.88
C LEU A 65 3.81 -5.69 12.89
N VAL A 66 4.04 -6.71 12.09
CA VAL A 66 3.17 -7.89 12.05
C VAL A 66 3.19 -8.64 13.38
N ALA A 67 4.36 -8.83 13.97
CA ALA A 67 4.52 -9.50 15.25
C ALA A 67 3.82 -8.76 16.40
N ALA A 68 3.71 -7.44 16.35
CA ALA A 68 3.00 -6.64 17.34
C ALA A 68 1.47 -6.90 17.35
N GLY A 69 0.90 -7.39 16.27
CA GLY A 69 -0.49 -7.89 16.20
C GLY A 69 -1.58 -6.82 16.12
N ASN A 70 -1.23 -5.54 15.93
CA ASN A 70 -2.17 -4.42 15.86
C ASN A 70 -1.97 -3.60 14.58
N LEU A 71 -1.92 -4.27 13.43
CA LEU A 71 -1.76 -3.60 12.14
C LEU A 71 -2.91 -2.62 11.85
N PRO A 72 -2.62 -1.47 11.24
CA PRO A 72 -3.65 -0.56 10.73
C PRO A 72 -4.56 -1.25 9.72
N THR A 73 -5.76 -0.72 9.54
CA THR A 73 -6.75 -1.28 8.60
C THR A 73 -6.26 -1.26 7.16
N PHE A 74 -5.53 -0.21 6.77
CA PHE A 74 -5.08 -0.01 5.40
C PHE A 74 -3.61 0.40 5.38
N ILE A 75 -2.78 -0.37 4.68
CA ILE A 75 -1.34 -0.16 4.60
C ILE A 75 -0.93 0.00 3.15
N LEU A 76 -0.22 1.07 2.85
CA LEU A 76 0.43 1.29 1.56
C LEU A 76 1.94 1.35 1.76
N THR A 77 2.69 0.68 0.89
CA THR A 77 4.14 0.85 0.84
C THR A 77 4.55 1.52 -0.45
N SER A 78 5.66 2.22 -0.44
CA SER A 78 6.27 2.83 -1.62
C SER A 78 7.74 2.47 -1.67
N GLY A 79 8.21 1.97 -2.82
CA GLY A 79 9.59 1.54 -3.01
C GLY A 79 9.84 0.05 -2.78
N GLY A 80 11.01 -0.41 -3.19
CA GLY A 80 11.45 -1.80 -3.04
C GLY A 80 10.70 -2.81 -3.92
N THR A 81 10.08 -2.36 -5.02
CA THR A 81 9.32 -3.22 -5.95
C THR A 81 10.01 -3.45 -7.29
N GLY A 82 11.22 -2.94 -7.47
CA GLY A 82 11.98 -3.05 -8.71
C GLY A 82 12.79 -4.34 -8.84
N LEU A 83 13.80 -4.29 -9.70
CA LEU A 83 14.62 -5.45 -10.06
C LEU A 83 16.01 -5.46 -9.42
N ASN A 84 16.33 -4.45 -8.60
CA ASN A 84 17.61 -4.42 -7.89
C ASN A 84 17.64 -5.47 -6.78
N THR A 85 18.83 -5.87 -6.37
CA THR A 85 19.02 -6.91 -5.35
C THR A 85 18.51 -6.51 -3.96
N ASP A 86 18.44 -5.23 -3.68
CA ASP A 86 17.91 -4.65 -2.44
C ASP A 86 16.38 -4.34 -2.49
N ASP A 87 15.74 -4.54 -3.63
CA ASP A 87 14.29 -4.41 -3.79
C ASP A 87 13.58 -5.66 -3.24
N MET A 88 13.34 -5.68 -1.92
CA MET A 88 12.81 -6.83 -1.20
C MET A 88 11.47 -6.57 -0.50
N THR A 89 10.83 -5.43 -0.76
CA THR A 89 9.54 -5.09 -0.14
C THR A 89 8.46 -6.13 -0.46
N VAL A 90 8.38 -6.54 -1.72
CA VAL A 90 7.36 -7.49 -2.19
C VAL A 90 7.52 -8.85 -1.54
N GLU A 91 8.73 -9.38 -1.48
CA GLU A 91 9.04 -10.67 -0.86
C GLU A 91 8.70 -10.66 0.62
N THR A 92 9.07 -9.58 1.32
CA THR A 92 8.76 -9.41 2.75
C THR A 92 7.25 -9.40 2.99
N VAL A 93 6.52 -8.56 2.27
CA VAL A 93 5.06 -8.45 2.44
C VAL A 93 4.36 -9.76 2.10
N ARG A 94 4.73 -10.37 0.96
CA ARG A 94 4.11 -11.63 0.51
C ARG A 94 4.23 -12.75 1.53
N ALA A 95 5.35 -12.83 2.26
CA ALA A 95 5.57 -13.83 3.29
C ALA A 95 4.55 -13.77 4.44
N HIS A 96 3.92 -12.62 4.66
CA HIS A 96 2.93 -12.40 5.72
C HIS A 96 1.47 -12.43 5.25
N LEU A 97 1.21 -12.48 3.94
CA LEU A 97 -0.16 -12.44 3.43
C LEU A 97 -0.92 -13.73 3.76
N ASP A 98 -2.08 -13.58 4.35
CA ASP A 98 -3.05 -14.67 4.50
C ASP A 98 -3.79 -14.94 3.19
N LYS A 99 -4.05 -13.87 2.44
CA LYS A 99 -4.70 -13.93 1.12
C LYS A 99 -4.04 -12.92 0.19
N GLU A 100 -3.67 -13.35 -1.01
CA GLU A 100 -3.21 -12.47 -2.08
C GLU A 100 -4.40 -12.07 -2.98
N VAL A 101 -4.40 -10.82 -3.44
CA VAL A 101 -5.42 -10.28 -4.36
C VAL A 101 -4.74 -9.86 -5.67
N PRO A 102 -4.41 -10.83 -6.57
CA PRO A 102 -3.62 -10.54 -7.77
C PRO A 102 -4.31 -9.56 -8.71
N GLY A 103 -5.64 -9.53 -8.74
CA GLY A 103 -6.40 -8.59 -9.57
C GLY A 103 -6.09 -7.12 -9.32
N MET A 104 -5.68 -6.77 -8.10
CA MET A 104 -5.26 -5.40 -7.77
C MET A 104 -4.02 -5.00 -8.56
N MET A 105 -3.04 -5.90 -8.67
CA MET A 105 -1.81 -5.62 -9.42
C MET A 105 -2.06 -5.60 -10.93
N HIS A 106 -2.96 -6.44 -11.44
CA HIS A 106 -3.38 -6.36 -12.83
C HIS A 106 -4.00 -4.99 -13.17
N ALA A 107 -4.88 -4.50 -12.32
CA ALA A 107 -5.49 -3.18 -12.47
C ALA A 107 -4.44 -2.06 -12.36
N PHE A 108 -3.49 -2.17 -11.42
CA PHE A 108 -2.40 -1.23 -11.26
C PHE A 108 -1.50 -1.15 -12.51
N TRP A 109 -1.10 -2.28 -13.06
CA TRP A 109 -0.28 -2.33 -14.28
C TRP A 109 -1.05 -1.76 -15.48
N ALA A 110 -2.33 -2.06 -15.62
CA ALA A 110 -3.16 -1.48 -16.68
C ALA A 110 -3.25 0.04 -16.56
N GLN A 111 -3.44 0.56 -15.35
CA GLN A 111 -3.46 2.00 -15.08
C GLN A 111 -2.07 2.62 -15.39
N GLY A 112 -1.00 2.01 -14.91
CA GLY A 112 0.36 2.51 -15.10
C GLY A 112 0.81 2.53 -16.57
N LEU A 113 0.39 1.55 -17.37
CA LEU A 113 0.67 1.48 -18.81
C LEU A 113 0.09 2.66 -19.59
N THR A 114 -0.91 3.34 -19.08
CA THR A 114 -1.42 4.59 -19.69
C THR A 114 -0.40 5.73 -19.60
N ASN A 115 0.55 5.65 -18.67
CA ASN A 115 1.54 6.68 -18.39
C ASN A 115 2.95 6.28 -18.83
N THR A 116 3.36 5.03 -18.63
CA THR A 116 4.71 4.55 -18.96
C THR A 116 4.74 3.04 -19.20
N PRO A 117 5.49 2.58 -20.24
CA PRO A 117 5.71 1.14 -20.45
C PRO A 117 6.41 0.45 -19.27
N ALA A 118 7.23 1.19 -18.51
CA ALA A 118 7.98 0.65 -17.38
C ALA A 118 7.10 0.23 -16.19
N ALA A 119 5.81 0.60 -16.18
CA ALA A 119 4.89 0.24 -15.12
C ALA A 119 4.83 -1.27 -14.85
N VAL A 120 4.95 -2.10 -15.89
CA VAL A 120 4.91 -3.57 -15.78
C VAL A 120 6.14 -4.18 -15.10
N LEU A 121 7.21 -3.41 -14.91
CA LEU A 121 8.43 -3.86 -14.21
C LEU A 121 8.31 -3.74 -12.69
N SER A 122 7.27 -3.07 -12.18
CA SER A 122 6.98 -3.07 -10.75
C SER A 122 6.35 -4.41 -10.37
N ARG A 123 7.02 -5.14 -9.48
CA ARG A 123 6.66 -6.49 -9.05
C ARG A 123 5.62 -6.51 -7.92
N GLY A 124 4.90 -5.48 -7.69
CA GLY A 124 4.02 -5.29 -6.56
C GLY A 124 3.15 -6.48 -6.14
N VAL A 125 2.62 -6.41 -4.96
CA VAL A 125 1.67 -7.36 -4.39
C VAL A 125 0.60 -6.63 -3.60
N ALA A 126 -0.60 -7.18 -3.57
CA ALA A 126 -1.70 -6.72 -2.73
C ALA A 126 -2.39 -7.90 -2.07
N GLY A 127 -2.87 -7.72 -0.86
CA GLY A 127 -3.54 -8.77 -0.12
C GLY A 127 -3.95 -8.38 1.29
N VAL A 128 -4.18 -9.40 2.10
CA VAL A 128 -4.72 -9.27 3.45
C VAL A 128 -3.82 -9.97 4.46
N ILE A 129 -3.57 -9.28 5.56
CA ILE A 129 -2.93 -9.83 6.76
C ILE A 129 -3.91 -9.61 7.92
N GLY A 130 -4.51 -10.69 8.44
CA GLY A 130 -5.57 -10.57 9.45
C GLY A 130 -6.73 -9.72 8.93
N ARG A 131 -6.95 -8.56 9.55
CA ARG A 131 -7.96 -7.57 9.16
C ARG A 131 -7.36 -6.31 8.53
N SER A 132 -6.16 -6.41 8.00
CA SER A 132 -5.45 -5.32 7.35
C SER A 132 -5.31 -5.59 5.86
N PHE A 133 -5.66 -4.62 5.04
CA PHE A 133 -5.35 -4.65 3.61
C PHE A 133 -4.01 -3.96 3.37
N ILE A 134 -3.19 -4.55 2.52
CA ILE A 134 -1.91 -3.99 2.13
C ILE A 134 -1.71 -4.03 0.62
N MET A 135 -1.13 -2.97 0.06
CA MET A 135 -0.69 -2.91 -1.33
C MET A 135 0.68 -2.26 -1.41
N THR A 136 1.60 -2.92 -2.12
CA THR A 136 2.92 -2.38 -2.39
C THR A 136 2.92 -1.59 -3.69
N LEU A 137 3.51 -0.39 -3.66
CA LEU A 137 3.57 0.54 -4.78
C LEU A 137 5.02 0.90 -5.12
N PRO A 138 5.30 1.33 -6.36
CA PRO A 138 6.63 1.80 -6.73
C PRO A 138 7.07 3.02 -5.91
N GLY A 139 8.37 3.28 -5.90
CA GLY A 139 8.96 4.45 -5.23
C GLY A 139 8.72 5.79 -5.92
N SER A 140 8.07 5.82 -7.06
CA SER A 140 7.78 7.04 -7.79
C SER A 140 6.46 7.67 -7.38
N LYS A 141 6.41 9.01 -7.37
CA LYS A 141 5.18 9.77 -7.14
C LYS A 141 4.05 9.39 -8.11
N GLY A 142 4.39 9.18 -9.39
CA GLY A 142 3.43 8.75 -10.42
C GLY A 142 2.86 7.37 -10.14
N GLY A 143 3.70 6.41 -9.76
CA GLY A 143 3.27 5.06 -9.42
C GLY A 143 2.35 5.01 -8.20
N VAL A 144 2.62 5.84 -7.19
CA VAL A 144 1.73 5.97 -6.02
C VAL A 144 0.39 6.56 -6.42
N LYS A 145 0.36 7.58 -7.26
CA LYS A 145 -0.88 8.15 -7.80
C LYS A 145 -1.71 7.13 -8.57
N ASP A 146 -1.06 6.33 -9.41
CA ASP A 146 -1.73 5.25 -10.16
C ASP A 146 -2.36 4.22 -9.20
N GLY A 147 -1.64 3.84 -8.15
CA GLY A 147 -2.16 2.96 -7.11
C GLY A 147 -3.38 3.54 -6.41
N CYS A 148 -3.33 4.81 -6.01
CA CYS A 148 -4.46 5.50 -5.40
C CYS A 148 -5.68 5.55 -6.34
N THR A 149 -5.46 5.79 -7.63
CA THR A 149 -6.52 5.80 -8.65
C THR A 149 -7.23 4.45 -8.74
N VAL A 150 -6.48 3.36 -8.72
CA VAL A 150 -7.03 1.99 -8.77
C VAL A 150 -7.80 1.66 -7.48
N LEU A 151 -7.28 2.07 -6.33
CA LEU A 151 -7.89 1.80 -5.02
C LEU A 151 -9.16 2.62 -4.77
N ASP A 152 -9.27 3.79 -5.37
CA ASP A 152 -10.32 4.78 -5.08
C ASP A 152 -11.74 4.20 -5.13
N PRO A 153 -12.16 3.51 -6.20
CA PRO A 153 -13.50 2.92 -6.26
C PRO A 153 -13.69 1.69 -5.37
N LEU A 154 -12.61 1.13 -4.79
CA LEU A 154 -12.62 -0.14 -4.09
C LEU A 154 -12.46 0.00 -2.57
N VAL A 155 -11.91 1.13 -2.10
CA VAL A 155 -11.49 1.29 -0.70
C VAL A 155 -12.60 0.99 0.30
N THR A 156 -13.80 1.49 0.06
CA THR A 156 -14.96 1.25 0.93
C THR A 156 -15.33 -0.22 0.97
N HIS A 157 -15.34 -0.88 -0.17
CA HIS A 157 -15.68 -2.30 -0.27
C HIS A 157 -14.61 -3.17 0.42
N ILE A 158 -13.33 -2.86 0.23
CA ILE A 158 -12.23 -3.55 0.91
C ILE A 158 -12.39 -3.44 2.42
N CYS A 159 -12.59 -2.23 2.95
CA CYS A 159 -12.72 -2.02 4.40
C CYS A 159 -13.91 -2.78 5.00
N ARG A 160 -15.02 -2.84 4.29
CA ARG A 160 -16.19 -3.61 4.74
C ARG A 160 -15.91 -5.11 4.82
N GLN A 161 -15.19 -5.65 3.86
CA GLN A 161 -14.79 -7.05 3.92
C GLN A 161 -13.79 -7.32 5.06
N MET A 162 -12.94 -6.35 5.41
CA MET A 162 -12.03 -6.50 6.55
C MET A 162 -12.77 -6.52 7.90
N GLU A 163 -13.98 -5.99 7.96
CA GLU A 163 -14.83 -6.02 9.16
C GLU A 163 -15.74 -7.25 9.23
N ASP A 164 -15.52 -8.26 8.38
CA ASP A 164 -16.39 -9.45 8.27
C ASP A 164 -17.86 -9.11 7.97
N TYR A 165 -18.09 -8.04 7.23
CA TYR A 165 -19.44 -7.64 6.85
C TYR A 165 -19.97 -8.57 5.75
N HIS A 166 -20.83 -9.51 6.14
CA HIS A 166 -21.46 -10.47 5.23
C HIS A 166 -22.75 -9.89 4.64
N ASP A 167 -22.60 -8.99 3.67
CA ASP A 167 -23.72 -8.53 2.84
C ASP A 167 -23.72 -9.32 1.52
N HIS A 168 -24.35 -10.47 1.55
CA HIS A 168 -24.59 -11.29 0.35
C HIS A 168 -26.03 -11.20 -0.07
#